data_a9ad9616f3be92f8e49875a91b3dd1a8
#
_entry.id   a9ad9616f3be92f8e49875a91b3dd1a8
#
_cell.length_a   1.000
_cell.length_b   1.000
_cell.length_c   1.000
_cell.angle_alpha   90.00
_cell.angle_beta   90.00
_cell.angle_gamma   90.00
#
_symmetry.space_group_name_H-M   'P 1'
#
loop_
_entity.id
_entity.type
_entity.pdbx_description
1 polymer ?
#
loop_
_entity_poly.entity_id
_entity_poly.type
_entity_poly.pdbx_seq_one_letter_code
_entity_poly.pdbx_strand_id
1 'polypeptide(L)'
;MNHTATLKADYIMPSGEKILIRPIEKADLPGLEWDGEYTHFRKLYQQHYESSLGGNTLIWVAVNTDGEIIGQVFLLLLSKQRELADGVFQAYLFSFRIKPAYRDQGLGGFMLEMMEDYLRERGFRFLRLNVARANPLARHMYEKHGYRMIGPDPGFWRYQDQDGEWQTCREPAWKMIKKL
;
A
#
# COMPACT_ATOMS: atom_id res chain seq x y z
N MET A 1 -13.09 -21.55 -15.05
CA MET A 1 -13.95 -20.43 -14.63
C MET A 1 -13.05 -19.33 -14.14
N ASN A 2 -12.98 -18.22 -14.89
CA ASN A 2 -12.16 -17.08 -14.50
C ASN A 2 -12.85 -16.35 -13.33
N HIS A 3 -12.45 -16.66 -12.10
CA HIS A 3 -12.72 -15.79 -10.98
C HIS A 3 -11.80 -14.57 -11.11
N THR A 4 -12.29 -13.56 -11.81
CA THR A 4 -11.68 -12.24 -11.75
C THR A 4 -11.97 -11.73 -10.34
N ALA A 5 -10.99 -11.83 -9.43
CA ALA A 5 -11.11 -11.21 -8.11
C ALA A 5 -11.59 -9.78 -8.31
N THR A 6 -12.64 -9.41 -7.63
CA THR A 6 -13.25 -8.09 -7.76
C THR A 6 -12.24 -7.08 -7.21
N LEU A 7 -11.51 -6.41 -8.09
CA LEU A 7 -10.52 -5.38 -7.71
C LEU A 7 -11.17 -4.13 -7.09
N LYS A 8 -12.50 -4.13 -6.93
CA LYS A 8 -13.28 -3.02 -6.36
C LYS A 8 -14.12 -3.53 -5.18
N ALA A 9 -14.17 -2.76 -4.12
CA ALA A 9 -15.00 -3.05 -2.97
C ALA A 9 -15.55 -1.75 -2.36
N ASP A 10 -16.69 -1.85 -1.72
CA ASP A 10 -17.28 -0.78 -0.93
C ASP A 10 -17.06 -1.06 0.55
N TYR A 11 -16.62 -0.07 1.28
CA TYR A 11 -16.54 -0.07 2.74
C TYR A 11 -17.50 0.96 3.30
N ILE A 12 -18.33 0.55 4.25
CA ILE A 12 -19.22 1.48 4.96
C ILE A 12 -18.57 1.87 6.28
N MET A 13 -18.26 3.14 6.40
CA MET A 13 -17.69 3.71 7.63
C MET A 13 -18.72 3.63 8.77
N PRO A 14 -18.30 3.65 10.05
CA PRO A 14 -19.23 3.74 11.18
C PRO A 14 -20.16 4.97 11.12
N SER A 15 -19.77 6.02 10.44
CA SER A 15 -20.59 7.20 10.15
C SER A 15 -21.71 6.96 9.14
N GLY A 16 -21.69 5.83 8.43
CA GLY A 16 -22.57 5.53 7.29
C GLY A 16 -22.01 6.00 5.95
N GLU A 17 -20.88 6.69 5.91
CA GLU A 17 -20.24 7.11 4.67
C GLU A 17 -19.71 5.89 3.91
N LYS A 18 -19.94 5.89 2.59
CA LYS A 18 -19.48 4.84 1.70
C LYS A 18 -18.13 5.21 1.09
N ILE A 19 -17.13 4.35 1.28
CA ILE A 19 -15.80 4.48 0.69
C ILE A 19 -15.67 3.45 -0.42
N LEU A 20 -15.35 3.91 -1.63
CA LEU A 20 -15.03 3.03 -2.76
C LEU A 20 -13.53 2.72 -2.77
N ILE A 21 -13.18 1.45 -2.68
CA ILE A 21 -11.80 0.98 -2.84
C ILE A 21 -11.68 0.40 -4.26
N ARG A 22 -10.73 0.90 -5.03
CA ARG A 22 -10.53 0.50 -6.42
C ARG A 22 -9.07 0.63 -6.86
N PRO A 23 -8.67 -0.03 -7.98
CA PRO A 23 -7.40 0.26 -8.63
C PRO A 23 -7.30 1.74 -8.98
N ILE A 24 -6.07 2.25 -8.93
CA ILE A 24 -5.75 3.62 -9.30
C ILE A 24 -6.00 3.88 -10.79
N GLU A 25 -6.45 5.07 -11.11
CA GLU A 25 -6.51 5.61 -12.46
C GLU A 25 -5.48 6.74 -12.61
N LYS A 26 -5.07 7.06 -13.84
CA LYS A 26 -4.06 8.13 -14.06
C LYS A 26 -4.49 9.47 -13.47
N ALA A 27 -5.79 9.75 -13.52
CA ALA A 27 -6.37 10.98 -13.00
C ALA A 27 -6.26 11.11 -11.46
N ASP A 28 -6.03 9.98 -10.75
CA ASP A 28 -5.90 9.96 -9.29
C ASP A 28 -4.53 10.44 -8.79
N LEU A 29 -3.51 10.44 -9.65
CA LEU A 29 -2.13 10.72 -9.24
C LEU A 29 -1.98 12.02 -8.42
N PRO A 30 -2.60 13.15 -8.79
CA PRO A 30 -2.53 14.35 -7.95
C PRO A 30 -3.14 14.16 -6.56
N GLY A 31 -4.18 13.33 -6.44
CA GLY A 31 -4.85 13.04 -5.16
C GLY A 31 -3.96 12.29 -4.16
N LEU A 32 -2.92 11.57 -4.63
CA LEU A 32 -1.96 10.90 -3.75
C LEU A 32 -1.06 11.89 -3.00
N GLU A 33 -0.98 13.13 -3.45
CA GLU A 33 -0.15 14.17 -2.83
C GLU A 33 -0.77 14.81 -1.59
N TRP A 34 -2.06 14.53 -1.29
CA TRP A 34 -2.80 15.01 -0.13
C TRP A 34 -2.61 16.52 0.10
N ASP A 35 -3.02 17.31 -0.90
CA ASP A 35 -2.97 18.79 -0.84
C ASP A 35 -1.54 19.36 -0.57
N GLY A 36 -0.52 18.66 -1.04
CA GLY A 36 0.87 19.08 -0.98
C GLY A 36 1.73 18.38 0.07
N GLU A 37 1.15 17.63 1.01
CA GLU A 37 1.90 16.91 2.03
C GLU A 37 2.92 15.92 1.43
N TYR A 38 2.55 15.27 0.30
CA TYR A 38 3.37 14.27 -0.38
C TYR A 38 3.79 14.66 -1.80
N THR A 39 3.81 15.94 -2.14
CA THR A 39 4.25 16.42 -3.46
C THR A 39 5.66 15.96 -3.82
N HIS A 40 6.53 15.86 -2.83
CA HIS A 40 7.91 15.36 -3.01
C HIS A 40 7.97 13.92 -3.53
N PHE A 41 6.89 13.13 -3.46
CA PHE A 41 6.79 11.79 -4.03
C PHE A 41 6.15 11.73 -5.42
N ARG A 42 5.82 12.85 -6.05
CA ARG A 42 5.13 12.91 -7.36
C ARG A 42 5.76 11.99 -8.41
N LYS A 43 7.07 12.08 -8.61
CA LYS A 43 7.78 11.23 -9.57
C LYS A 43 7.74 9.76 -9.19
N LEU A 44 7.88 9.46 -7.92
CA LEU A 44 7.79 8.10 -7.40
C LEU A 44 6.40 7.50 -7.64
N TYR A 45 5.33 8.25 -7.39
CA TYR A 45 3.96 7.82 -7.66
C TYR A 45 3.74 7.55 -9.16
N GLN A 46 4.25 8.43 -10.02
CA GLN A 46 4.17 8.23 -11.46
C GLN A 46 4.91 6.95 -11.91
N GLN A 47 6.13 6.73 -11.43
CA GLN A 47 6.91 5.51 -11.72
C GLN A 47 6.18 4.24 -11.29
N HIS A 48 5.58 4.24 -10.10
CA HIS A 48 4.80 3.10 -9.62
C HIS A 48 3.50 2.90 -10.41
N TYR A 49 2.85 3.98 -10.83
CA TYR A 49 1.70 3.89 -11.72
C TYR A 49 2.09 3.25 -13.07
N GLU A 50 3.18 3.69 -13.69
CA GLU A 50 3.70 3.09 -14.93
C GLU A 50 4.06 1.60 -14.74
N SER A 51 4.68 1.26 -13.63
CA SER A 51 4.94 -0.14 -13.25
C SER A 51 3.66 -0.96 -13.07
N SER A 52 2.58 -0.33 -12.64
CA SER A 52 1.27 -0.99 -12.48
C SER A 52 0.63 -1.36 -13.82
N LEU A 53 0.86 -0.59 -14.87
CA LEU A 53 0.41 -0.91 -16.22
C LEU A 53 1.08 -2.17 -16.77
N GLY A 54 2.30 -2.47 -16.31
CA GLY A 54 3.04 -3.70 -16.62
C GLY A 54 2.73 -4.88 -15.70
N GLY A 55 1.84 -4.71 -14.70
CA GLY A 55 1.44 -5.77 -13.79
C GLY A 55 2.44 -6.12 -12.67
N ASN A 56 3.56 -5.38 -12.55
CA ASN A 56 4.57 -5.63 -11.51
C ASN A 56 4.20 -4.99 -10.17
N THR A 57 3.36 -3.97 -10.20
CA THR A 57 2.85 -3.26 -9.03
C THR A 57 1.34 -3.15 -9.14
N LEU A 58 0.64 -3.18 -8.02
CA LEU A 58 -0.77 -2.81 -7.93
C LEU A 58 -0.91 -1.65 -6.96
N ILE A 59 -1.80 -0.74 -7.28
CA ILE A 59 -2.11 0.41 -6.44
C ILE A 59 -3.61 0.47 -6.26
N TRP A 60 -4.08 0.43 -5.01
CA TRP A 60 -5.46 0.71 -4.68
C TRP A 60 -5.57 2.06 -4.00
N VAL A 61 -6.65 2.75 -4.32
CA VAL A 61 -7.06 3.99 -3.68
C VAL A 61 -8.40 3.79 -3.00
N ALA A 62 -8.58 4.44 -1.86
CA ALA A 62 -9.84 4.57 -1.16
C ALA A 62 -10.38 5.97 -1.44
N VAL A 63 -11.60 6.05 -2.00
CA VAL A 63 -12.23 7.28 -2.48
C VAL A 63 -13.51 7.51 -1.70
N ASN A 64 -13.67 8.69 -1.12
CA ASN A 64 -14.88 9.06 -0.40
C ASN A 64 -16.02 9.50 -1.35
N THR A 65 -17.16 9.86 -0.78
CA THR A 65 -18.35 10.29 -1.57
C THR A 65 -18.14 11.58 -2.35
N ASP A 66 -17.21 12.41 -1.95
CA ASP A 66 -16.85 13.66 -2.65
C ASP A 66 -15.86 13.44 -3.79
N GLY A 67 -15.41 12.19 -3.99
CA GLY A 67 -14.42 11.83 -4.99
C GLY A 67 -12.97 12.10 -4.56
N GLU A 68 -12.74 12.38 -3.28
CA GLU A 68 -11.43 12.63 -2.72
C GLU A 68 -10.71 11.31 -2.38
N ILE A 69 -9.41 11.22 -2.68
CA ILE A 69 -8.59 10.09 -2.25
C ILE A 69 -8.23 10.27 -0.77
N ILE A 70 -8.77 9.38 0.06
CA ILE A 70 -8.59 9.40 1.51
C ILE A 70 -7.65 8.28 2.00
N GLY A 71 -7.25 7.40 1.12
CA GLY A 71 -6.32 6.31 1.42
C GLY A 71 -5.71 5.72 0.17
N GLN A 72 -4.57 5.06 0.36
CA GLN A 72 -3.83 4.37 -0.70
C GLN A 72 -3.04 3.21 -0.13
N VAL A 73 -2.76 2.23 -0.99
CA VAL A 73 -1.85 1.13 -0.69
C VAL A 73 -1.20 0.64 -1.97
N PHE A 74 0.08 0.36 -1.90
CA PHE A 74 0.89 -0.16 -3.00
C PHE A 74 1.31 -1.59 -2.70
N LEU A 75 1.20 -2.44 -3.69
CA LEU A 75 1.57 -3.84 -3.62
C LEU A 75 2.54 -4.17 -4.75
N LEU A 76 3.78 -4.49 -4.40
CA LEU A 76 4.80 -4.93 -5.34
C LEU A 76 4.68 -6.45 -5.50
N LEU A 77 4.39 -6.91 -6.72
CA LEU A 77 4.29 -8.33 -7.06
C LEU A 77 5.62 -8.88 -7.57
N LEU A 78 6.37 -8.06 -8.30
CA LEU A 78 7.65 -8.43 -8.86
C LEU A 78 8.67 -7.30 -8.67
N SER A 79 9.84 -7.63 -8.13
CA SER A 79 10.95 -6.72 -7.89
C SER A 79 12.26 -7.29 -8.43
N LYS A 80 13.21 -6.40 -8.73
CA LYS A 80 14.62 -6.80 -8.94
C LYS A 80 15.21 -7.41 -7.66
N GLN A 81 14.77 -6.95 -6.49
CA GLN A 81 15.09 -7.55 -5.19
C GLN A 81 14.06 -8.66 -4.90
N ARG A 82 14.39 -9.88 -5.34
CA ARG A 82 13.49 -11.03 -5.26
C ARG A 82 13.09 -11.41 -3.85
N GLU A 83 13.89 -11.06 -2.87
CA GLU A 83 13.57 -11.23 -1.44
C GLU A 83 12.42 -10.34 -0.95
N LEU A 84 12.07 -9.28 -1.68
CA LEU A 84 10.88 -8.46 -1.40
C LEU A 84 9.65 -9.02 -2.12
N ALA A 85 9.76 -9.20 -3.43
CA ALA A 85 8.66 -9.69 -4.27
C ALA A 85 9.21 -10.49 -5.46
N ASP A 86 8.83 -11.77 -5.55
CA ASP A 86 9.43 -12.72 -6.51
C ASP A 86 8.57 -13.01 -7.75
N GLY A 87 7.34 -12.48 -7.77
CA GLY A 87 6.39 -12.66 -8.86
C GLY A 87 5.57 -13.94 -8.79
N VAL A 88 5.79 -14.79 -7.79
CA VAL A 88 5.17 -16.13 -7.71
C VAL A 88 4.60 -16.45 -6.34
N PHE A 89 5.40 -16.29 -5.28
CA PHE A 89 5.04 -16.72 -3.94
C PHE A 89 5.01 -15.59 -2.91
N GLN A 90 5.75 -14.52 -3.17
CA GLN A 90 5.96 -13.44 -2.22
C GLN A 90 5.69 -12.08 -2.84
N ALA A 91 4.89 -11.27 -2.14
CA ALA A 91 4.61 -9.88 -2.47
C ALA A 91 5.07 -8.95 -1.34
N TYR A 92 5.21 -7.67 -1.65
CA TYR A 92 5.62 -6.65 -0.70
C TYR A 92 4.65 -5.47 -0.70
N LEU A 93 4.13 -5.15 0.48
CA LEU A 93 3.21 -4.05 0.72
C LEU A 93 3.99 -2.82 1.18
N PHE A 94 3.69 -1.66 0.60
CA PHE A 94 4.33 -0.39 0.94
C PHE A 94 3.39 0.80 0.68
N SER A 95 3.80 1.98 1.10
CA SER A 95 3.03 3.22 0.91
C SER A 95 1.56 3.11 1.33
N PHE A 96 1.29 2.38 2.40
CA PHE A 96 -0.06 2.24 2.94
C PHE A 96 -0.36 3.42 3.85
N ARG A 97 -1.29 4.26 3.42
CA ARG A 97 -1.69 5.47 4.14
C ARG A 97 -3.19 5.65 4.10
N ILE A 98 -3.73 6.17 5.19
CA ILE A 98 -5.12 6.61 5.32
C ILE A 98 -5.10 7.99 5.98
N LYS A 99 -5.87 8.95 5.44
CA LYS A 99 -5.98 10.28 6.02
C LYS A 99 -6.43 10.21 7.48
N PRO A 100 -5.90 11.07 8.37
CA PRO A 100 -6.15 10.99 9.81
C PRO A 100 -7.62 10.89 10.20
N ALA A 101 -8.50 11.64 9.51
CA ALA A 101 -9.93 11.63 9.77
C ALA A 101 -10.64 10.27 9.54
N TYR A 102 -10.02 9.38 8.79
CA TYR A 102 -10.57 8.07 8.42
C TYR A 102 -9.87 6.89 9.12
N ARG A 103 -8.92 7.18 10.02
CA ARG A 103 -8.17 6.15 10.78
C ARG A 103 -9.02 5.60 11.94
N ASP A 104 -8.60 4.45 12.45
CA ASP A 104 -9.16 3.78 13.64
C ASP A 104 -10.66 3.43 13.52
N GLN A 105 -11.14 3.32 12.28
CA GLN A 105 -12.53 3.02 11.93
C GLN A 105 -12.66 1.75 11.07
N GLY A 106 -11.65 0.88 11.06
CA GLY A 106 -11.68 -0.42 10.38
C GLY A 106 -11.27 -0.40 8.91
N LEU A 107 -11.22 0.76 8.24
CA LEU A 107 -10.90 0.86 6.81
C LEU A 107 -9.54 0.23 6.46
N GLY A 108 -8.51 0.49 7.27
CA GLY A 108 -7.16 -0.07 7.02
C GLY A 108 -7.14 -1.59 7.09
N GLY A 109 -7.80 -2.18 8.08
CA GLY A 109 -7.93 -3.64 8.19
C GLY A 109 -8.66 -4.24 7.00
N PHE A 110 -9.76 -3.63 6.59
CA PHE A 110 -10.54 -4.06 5.43
C PHE A 110 -9.70 -4.03 4.13
N MET A 111 -8.98 -2.94 3.88
CA MET A 111 -8.10 -2.84 2.71
C MET A 111 -6.99 -3.90 2.73
N LEU A 112 -6.43 -4.16 3.91
CA LEU A 112 -5.39 -5.18 4.08
C LEU A 112 -5.92 -6.58 3.77
N GLU A 113 -7.07 -6.96 4.32
CA GLU A 113 -7.73 -8.24 4.05
C GLU A 113 -8.06 -8.43 2.57
N MET A 114 -8.59 -7.38 1.93
CA MET A 114 -8.89 -7.41 0.49
C MET A 114 -7.65 -7.71 -0.36
N MET A 115 -6.50 -7.13 -0.02
CA MET A 115 -5.24 -7.40 -0.73
C MET A 115 -4.71 -8.80 -0.45
N GLU A 116 -4.84 -9.28 0.77
CA GLU A 116 -4.45 -10.64 1.14
C GLU A 116 -5.28 -11.67 0.37
N ASP A 117 -6.59 -11.48 0.26
CA ASP A 117 -7.48 -12.35 -0.51
C ASP A 117 -7.11 -12.32 -1.99
N TYR A 118 -6.87 -11.14 -2.55
CA TYR A 118 -6.38 -11.00 -3.92
C TYR A 118 -5.10 -11.80 -4.18
N LEU A 119 -4.15 -11.77 -3.25
CA LEU A 119 -2.89 -12.52 -3.35
C LEU A 119 -3.10 -14.03 -3.21
N ARG A 120 -3.93 -14.48 -2.25
CA ARG A 120 -4.25 -15.90 -2.05
C ARG A 120 -4.85 -16.52 -3.30
N GLU A 121 -5.79 -15.85 -3.94
CA GLU A 121 -6.43 -16.32 -5.18
C GLU A 121 -5.43 -16.47 -6.34
N ARG A 122 -4.32 -15.74 -6.30
CA ARG A 122 -3.23 -15.82 -7.29
C ARG A 122 -2.08 -16.75 -6.90
N GLY A 123 -2.23 -17.46 -5.78
CA GLY A 123 -1.24 -18.44 -5.32
C GLY A 123 -0.05 -17.87 -4.57
N PHE A 124 -0.07 -16.58 -4.25
CA PHE A 124 0.93 -16.02 -3.34
C PHE A 124 0.77 -16.62 -1.94
N ARG A 125 1.88 -16.83 -1.27
CA ARG A 125 1.93 -17.49 0.04
C ARG A 125 2.40 -16.56 1.16
N PHE A 126 3.07 -15.48 0.80
CA PHE A 126 3.65 -14.56 1.77
C PHE A 126 3.41 -13.11 1.37
N LEU A 127 3.05 -12.30 2.34
CA LEU A 127 3.04 -10.86 2.22
C LEU A 127 4.02 -10.26 3.21
N ARG A 128 4.95 -9.46 2.71
CA ARG A 128 5.94 -8.73 3.50
C ARG A 128 5.65 -7.25 3.52
N LEU A 129 6.12 -6.59 4.57
CA LEU A 129 6.11 -5.13 4.68
C LEU A 129 7.24 -4.68 5.63
N ASN A 130 7.54 -3.41 5.56
CA ASN A 130 8.33 -2.71 6.58
C ASN A 130 7.44 -1.70 7.28
N VAL A 131 7.57 -1.61 8.61
CA VAL A 131 6.89 -0.60 9.42
C VAL A 131 7.92 0.23 10.16
N ALA A 132 7.82 1.55 10.03
CA ALA A 132 8.73 2.46 10.73
C ALA A 132 8.72 2.20 12.24
N ARG A 133 9.89 2.19 12.87
CA ARG A 133 9.98 2.01 14.33
C ARG A 133 9.25 3.09 15.10
N ALA A 134 9.17 4.29 14.53
CA ALA A 134 8.44 5.42 15.08
C ALA A 134 6.91 5.30 14.93
N ASN A 135 6.39 4.25 14.26
CA ASN A 135 4.95 4.04 14.06
C ASN A 135 4.43 2.78 14.79
N PRO A 136 4.34 2.79 16.13
CA PRO A 136 3.87 1.64 16.91
C PRO A 136 2.40 1.31 16.65
N LEU A 137 1.57 2.28 16.27
CA LEU A 137 0.15 2.05 15.96
C LEU A 137 -0.01 1.18 14.71
N ALA A 138 0.71 1.49 13.64
CA ALA A 138 0.70 0.67 12.44
C ALA A 138 1.27 -0.74 12.72
N ARG A 139 2.36 -0.84 13.49
CA ARG A 139 2.90 -2.14 13.90
C ARG A 139 1.86 -2.97 14.63
N HIS A 140 1.17 -2.40 15.61
CA HIS A 140 0.13 -3.08 16.35
C HIS A 140 -1.03 -3.54 15.46
N MET A 141 -1.43 -2.71 14.48
CA MET A 141 -2.43 -3.09 13.48
C MET A 141 -1.97 -4.33 12.70
N TYR A 142 -0.75 -4.34 12.20
CA TYR A 142 -0.22 -5.50 11.46
C TYR A 142 -0.13 -6.76 12.34
N GLU A 143 0.33 -6.63 13.59
CA GLU A 143 0.39 -7.75 14.54
C GLU A 143 -1.01 -8.36 14.76
N LYS A 144 -2.04 -7.52 14.94
CA LYS A 144 -3.44 -7.97 15.05
C LYS A 144 -3.93 -8.74 13.81
N HIS A 145 -3.42 -8.40 12.62
CA HIS A 145 -3.74 -9.08 11.37
C HIS A 145 -2.82 -10.28 11.08
N GLY A 146 -2.04 -10.73 12.06
CA GLY A 146 -1.24 -11.94 11.97
C GLY A 146 0.14 -11.77 11.34
N TYR A 147 0.61 -10.54 11.16
CA TYR A 147 1.99 -10.29 10.77
C TYR A 147 2.92 -10.49 11.96
N ARG A 148 4.07 -11.10 11.71
CA ARG A 148 5.12 -11.26 12.70
C ARG A 148 6.37 -10.51 12.29
N MET A 149 7.05 -9.94 13.26
CA MET A 149 8.36 -9.32 13.08
C MET A 149 9.41 -10.39 12.75
N ILE A 150 10.26 -10.12 11.76
CA ILE A 150 11.34 -11.02 11.34
C ILE A 150 12.73 -10.38 11.42
N GLY A 151 12.83 -9.13 11.79
CA GLY A 151 14.11 -8.45 12.01
C GLY A 151 14.07 -6.95 11.77
N PRO A 152 15.18 -6.28 12.04
CA PRO A 152 15.32 -4.85 11.78
C PRO A 152 15.62 -4.56 10.31
N ASP A 153 15.24 -3.36 9.88
CA ASP A 153 15.69 -2.75 8.62
C ASP A 153 16.31 -1.39 8.94
N PRO A 154 17.51 -1.06 8.42
CA PRO A 154 18.10 0.25 8.63
C PRO A 154 17.32 1.39 7.96
N GLY A 155 16.44 1.06 7.02
CA GLY A 155 15.52 1.99 6.38
C GLY A 155 16.19 3.01 5.47
N PHE A 156 17.28 2.65 4.81
CA PHE A 156 17.90 3.50 3.80
C PHE A 156 17.24 3.30 2.45
N TRP A 157 16.74 4.40 1.88
CA TRP A 157 16.23 4.40 0.53
C TRP A 157 16.38 5.77 -0.13
N ARG A 158 16.26 5.81 -1.45
CA ARG A 158 16.42 7.03 -2.24
C ARG A 158 15.29 7.17 -3.24
N TYR A 159 14.92 8.42 -3.51
CA TYR A 159 13.93 8.75 -4.54
C TYR A 159 14.31 10.09 -5.18
N GLN A 160 13.74 10.36 -6.37
CA GLN A 160 13.76 11.69 -6.95
C GLN A 160 12.51 12.44 -6.53
N ASP A 161 12.69 13.65 -6.02
CA ASP A 161 11.58 14.53 -5.69
C ASP A 161 10.88 15.11 -6.95
N GLN A 162 9.91 15.98 -6.75
CA GLN A 162 9.14 16.60 -7.85
C GLN A 162 10.02 17.40 -8.81
N ASP A 163 11.14 17.94 -8.35
CA ASP A 163 12.09 18.73 -9.15
C ASP A 163 13.14 17.86 -9.83
N GLY A 164 13.20 16.57 -9.47
CA GLY A 164 14.17 15.59 -10.00
C GLY A 164 15.44 15.46 -9.18
N GLU A 165 15.51 16.15 -8.05
CA GLU A 165 16.66 16.07 -7.16
C GLU A 165 16.64 14.77 -6.35
N TRP A 166 17.80 14.16 -6.16
CA TRP A 166 17.92 12.94 -5.39
C TRP A 166 17.86 13.20 -3.89
N GLN A 167 16.87 12.60 -3.27
CA GLN A 167 16.67 12.61 -1.82
C GLN A 167 17.06 11.25 -1.22
N THR A 168 17.69 11.28 -0.05
CA THR A 168 18.02 10.08 0.73
C THR A 168 17.23 10.09 2.01
N CYS A 169 16.49 9.03 2.25
CA CYS A 169 15.74 8.81 3.49
C CYS A 169 16.44 7.80 4.37
N ARG A 170 16.34 8.03 5.68
CA ARG A 170 16.72 7.09 6.72
C ARG A 170 15.56 6.94 7.70
N GLU A 171 14.83 5.87 7.55
CA GLU A 171 13.67 5.56 8.38
C GLU A 171 13.79 4.14 8.94
N PRO A 172 14.50 3.97 10.08
CA PRO A 172 14.65 2.65 10.70
C PRO A 172 13.30 1.97 10.88
N ALA A 173 13.22 0.72 10.45
CA ALA A 173 11.97 -0.02 10.41
C ALA A 173 12.09 -1.43 11.00
N TRP A 174 10.96 -2.07 11.16
CA TRP A 174 10.83 -3.50 11.42
C TRP A 174 10.32 -4.19 10.16
N LYS A 175 11.02 -5.25 9.75
CA LYS A 175 10.56 -6.16 8.71
C LYS A 175 9.49 -7.07 9.30
N MET A 176 8.35 -7.16 8.63
CA MET A 176 7.26 -8.04 9.04
C MET A 176 6.82 -8.93 7.89
N ILE A 177 6.28 -10.11 8.22
CA ILE A 177 5.78 -11.09 7.26
C ILE A 177 4.51 -11.76 7.78
N LYS A 178 3.61 -12.06 6.86
CA LYS A 178 2.46 -12.93 7.07
C LYS A 178 2.46 -14.06 6.05
N LYS A 179 2.14 -15.28 6.50
CA LYS A 179 1.76 -16.38 5.62
C LYS A 179 0.28 -16.20 5.28
N LEU A 180 -0.01 -16.19 3.99
CA LEU A 180 -1.36 -15.98 3.45
C LEU A 180 -2.18 -17.28 3.45
#